data_9f4d863f4d046166b9c765a042027aa5
#
_entry.id   9f4d863f4d046166b9c765a042027aa5
#
_cell.length_a   1.000
_cell.length_b   1.000
_cell.length_c   1.000
_cell.angle_alpha   90.00
_cell.angle_beta   90.00
_cell.angle_gamma   90.00
#
_symmetry.space_group_name_H-M   'P 1'
#
loop_
_entity.id
_entity.type
_entity.pdbx_description
1 polymer ?
#
loop_
_entity_poly.entity_id
_entity_poly.type
_entity_poly.pdbx_seq_one_letter_code
_entity_poly.pdbx_strand_id
1 'polypeptide(L)' 'MSRRASPSKPVEIDWKAVGRRIRELRGFDMNQEDFAARIGVTQAYLSLIEHGKREIGGGVLFRISREFGKSIEWLLTGKE' A
#
# COMPACT_ATOMS: atom_id res chain seq x y z
N MET A 1 18.61 -8.74 -30.33
CA MET A 1 18.10 -8.52 -29.63
C MET A 1 16.98 -8.42 -29.35
N SER A 2 16.62 -8.57 -29.05
CA SER A 2 15.45 -8.49 -28.86
C SER A 2 15.00 -7.58 -28.10
N ARG A 3 14.47 -7.09 -28.04
CA ARG A 3 13.94 -6.38 -27.34
C ARG A 3 12.89 -6.76 -26.84
N ARG A 4 12.65 -6.87 -25.94
CA ARG A 4 11.56 -7.16 -25.43
C ARG A 4 10.59 -6.24 -25.70
N ALA A 5 9.51 -6.63 -25.98
CA ALA A 5 8.46 -5.71 -26.22
C ALA A 5 8.07 -5.03 -24.95
N SER A 6 7.89 -3.76 -25.00
CA SER A 6 7.32 -3.07 -23.89
C SER A 6 5.87 -3.40 -23.78
N PRO A 7 5.29 -3.40 -22.61
CA PRO A 7 3.86 -3.54 -22.49
C PRO A 7 3.17 -2.38 -23.17
N SER A 8 2.06 -2.65 -23.81
CA SER A 8 1.33 -1.62 -24.50
C SER A 8 0.61 -0.68 -23.54
N LYS A 9 0.41 -1.10 -22.29
CA LYS A 9 -0.24 -0.27 -21.29
C LYS A 9 0.53 -0.35 -20.01
N PRO A 10 0.58 0.75 -19.25
CA PRO A 10 1.18 0.69 -17.94
C PRO A 10 0.33 -0.16 -17.01
N VAL A 11 0.96 -0.74 -16.01
CA VAL A 11 0.25 -1.42 -14.96
C VAL A 11 -0.49 -0.37 -14.14
N GLU A 12 -1.76 -0.58 -13.95
CA GLU A 12 -2.57 0.34 -13.16
C GLU A 12 -2.88 -0.27 -11.81
N ILE A 13 -2.62 0.49 -10.79
CA ILE A 13 -2.89 0.06 -9.42
C ILE A 13 -4.16 0.73 -8.96
N ASP A 14 -5.07 -0.06 -8.41
CA ASP A 14 -6.30 0.48 -7.83
C ASP A 14 -5.99 0.95 -6.42
N TRP A 15 -5.62 2.22 -6.29
CA TRP A 15 -5.19 2.75 -5.01
C TRP A 15 -6.29 2.79 -3.96
N LYS A 16 -7.54 2.83 -4.38
CA LYS A 16 -8.64 2.72 -3.43
C LYS A 16 -8.68 1.34 -2.80
N ALA A 17 -8.48 0.32 -3.60
CA ALA A 17 -8.46 -1.05 -3.08
C ALA A 17 -7.24 -1.26 -2.19
N VAL A 18 -6.10 -0.70 -2.57
CA VAL A 18 -4.91 -0.77 -1.72
C VAL A 18 -5.19 -0.12 -0.37
N GLY A 19 -5.81 1.05 -0.40
CA GLY A 19 -6.15 1.75 0.84
C GLY A 19 -7.06 0.94 1.74
N ARG A 20 -8.03 0.25 1.15
CA ARG A 20 -8.92 -0.62 1.93
C ARG A 20 -8.15 -1.76 2.59
N ARG A 21 -7.20 -2.35 1.86
CA ARG A 21 -6.39 -3.43 2.43
C ARG A 21 -5.56 -2.93 3.59
N ILE A 22 -5.00 -1.74 3.46
CA ILE A 22 -4.21 -1.17 4.55
C ILE A 22 -5.10 -0.91 5.75
N ARG A 23 -6.31 -0.41 5.51
CA ARG A 23 -7.24 -0.18 6.60
C ARG A 23 -7.61 -1.50 7.30
N GLU A 24 -7.77 -2.57 6.53
CA GLU A 24 -8.03 -3.88 7.11
C GLU A 24 -6.87 -4.35 7.97
N LEU A 25 -5.64 -4.11 7.52
CA LEU A 25 -4.48 -4.46 8.34
C LEU A 25 -4.46 -3.72 9.66
N ARG A 26 -4.90 -2.47 9.63
CA ARG A 26 -4.94 -1.68 10.85
C ARG A 26 -5.94 -2.28 11.84
N GLY A 27 -7.09 -2.74 11.33
CA GLY A 27 -8.10 -3.36 12.17
C GLY A 27 -8.76 -2.39 13.12
N PHE A 28 -9.43 -2.96 14.12
CA PHE A 28 -10.15 -2.16 15.11
C PHE A 28 -9.31 -1.78 16.29
N ASP A 29 -8.21 -2.51 16.53
CA ASP A 29 -7.45 -2.34 17.75
C ASP A 29 -6.43 -1.23 17.69
N MET A 30 -6.13 -0.74 16.49
CA MET A 30 -5.09 0.25 16.29
C MET A 30 -5.68 1.47 15.62
N ASN A 31 -5.49 2.64 16.25
CA ASN A 31 -5.97 3.85 15.61
C ASN A 31 -4.98 4.30 14.53
N GLN A 32 -5.39 5.30 13.74
CA GLN A 32 -4.55 5.77 12.64
C GLN A 32 -3.21 6.30 13.12
N GLU A 33 -3.22 6.98 14.25
CA GLU A 33 -2.00 7.58 14.78
C GLU A 33 -0.95 6.51 15.08
N ASP A 34 -1.38 5.44 15.75
CA ASP A 34 -0.46 4.36 16.10
C ASP A 34 0.05 3.63 14.87
N PHE A 35 -0.86 3.36 13.94
CA PHE A 35 -0.49 2.66 12.71
C PHE A 35 0.50 3.51 11.90
N ALA A 36 0.22 4.81 11.78
CA ALA A 36 1.10 5.71 11.05
C ALA A 36 2.50 5.73 11.66
N ALA A 37 2.56 5.75 12.98
CA ALA A 37 3.86 5.73 13.65
C ALA A 37 4.61 4.43 13.34
N ARG A 38 3.90 3.32 13.29
CA ARG A 38 4.54 2.03 13.00
C ARG A 38 5.12 1.96 11.60
N ILE A 39 4.48 2.61 10.65
CA ILE A 39 4.97 2.56 9.27
C ILE A 39 5.75 3.80 8.87
N GLY A 40 5.97 4.71 9.82
CA GLY A 40 6.87 5.85 9.61
C GLY A 40 6.28 6.98 8.79
N VAL A 41 4.96 7.18 8.88
CA VAL A 41 4.31 8.28 8.17
C VAL A 41 3.46 9.09 9.14
N THR A 42 2.98 10.24 8.68
CA THR A 42 2.08 11.03 9.49
C THR A 42 0.66 10.46 9.42
N GLN A 43 -0.15 10.79 10.41
CA GLN A 43 -1.54 10.37 10.39
C GLN A 43 -2.26 10.94 9.18
N ALA A 44 -1.97 12.18 8.83
CA ALA A 44 -2.60 12.81 7.68
C ALA A 44 -2.30 12.06 6.39
N TYR A 45 -1.03 11.64 6.22
CA TYR A 45 -0.66 10.87 5.05
C TYR A 45 -1.36 9.50 5.05
N LEU A 46 -1.41 8.84 6.20
CA LEU A 46 -2.11 7.57 6.30
C LEU A 46 -3.58 7.72 5.93
N SER A 47 -4.22 8.79 6.39
CA SER A 47 -5.62 9.01 6.04
C SER A 47 -5.80 9.11 4.54
N LEU A 48 -4.90 9.82 3.87
CA LEU A 48 -4.98 9.95 2.41
C LEU A 48 -4.81 8.60 1.72
N ILE A 49 -3.86 7.78 2.17
CA ILE A 49 -3.67 6.50 1.50
C ILE A 49 -4.81 5.54 1.81
N GLU A 50 -5.38 5.59 2.99
CA GLU A 50 -6.53 4.72 3.31
C GLU A 50 -7.76 5.08 2.47
N HIS A 51 -7.87 6.31 2.04
CA HIS A 51 -8.97 6.75 1.20
C HIS A 51 -8.64 6.68 -0.30
N GLY A 52 -7.47 6.18 -0.63
CA GLY A 52 -7.08 6.00 -2.03
C GLY A 52 -6.77 7.30 -2.74
N LYS A 53 -6.43 8.34 -1.99
CA LYS A 53 -6.17 9.66 -2.58
C LYS A 53 -4.70 9.92 -2.86
N ARG A 54 -3.84 8.98 -2.51
CA ARG A 54 -2.40 9.10 -2.76
C ARG A 54 -1.85 7.75 -3.14
N GLU A 55 -0.91 7.75 -4.06
CA GLU A 55 -0.10 6.57 -4.30
C GLU A 55 0.83 6.37 -3.14
N ILE A 56 1.23 5.13 -2.92
CA ILE A 56 2.11 4.81 -1.82
C ILE A 56 3.48 4.51 -2.36
N GLY A 57 4.48 5.19 -1.83
CA GLY A 57 5.85 4.98 -2.27
C GLY A 57 6.37 3.60 -1.88
N GLY A 58 7.39 3.15 -2.61
CA GLY A 58 7.94 1.81 -2.40
C GLY A 58 8.47 1.59 -1.00
N GLY A 59 9.08 2.62 -0.40
CA GLY A 59 9.60 2.48 0.95
C GLY A 59 8.52 2.23 1.98
N VAL A 60 7.39 2.93 1.84
CA VAL A 60 6.28 2.76 2.77
C VAL A 60 5.64 1.39 2.55
N LEU A 61 5.46 0.98 1.30
CA LEU A 61 4.94 -0.35 1.01
C LEU A 61 5.82 -1.43 1.62
N PHE A 62 7.12 -1.29 1.48
CA PHE A 62 8.06 -2.25 2.04
C PHE A 62 7.93 -2.31 3.56
N ARG A 63 7.82 -1.15 4.19
CA ARG A 63 7.69 -1.08 5.64
C ARG A 63 6.39 -1.76 6.10
N ILE A 64 5.27 -1.51 5.41
CA ILE A 64 4.01 -2.16 5.75
C ILE A 64 4.14 -3.67 5.58
N SER A 65 4.75 -4.10 4.49
CA SER A 65 4.95 -5.51 4.23
C SER A 65 5.71 -6.17 5.38
N ARG A 66 6.80 -5.54 5.82
CA ARG A 66 7.61 -6.10 6.88
C ARG A 66 6.92 -6.09 8.23
N GLU A 67 6.21 -5.00 8.53
CA GLU A 67 5.57 -4.86 9.83
C GLU A 67 4.39 -5.81 10.02
N PHE A 68 3.67 -6.10 8.94
CA PHE A 68 2.43 -6.83 9.06
C PHE A 68 2.46 -8.19 8.36
N GLY A 69 3.60 -8.59 7.81
CA GLY A 69 3.76 -9.91 7.23
C GLY A 69 2.95 -10.16 5.98
N LYS A 70 2.69 -9.12 5.20
CA LYS A 70 1.98 -9.26 3.94
C LYS A 70 2.92 -8.93 2.79
N SER A 71 2.77 -9.62 1.67
CA SER A 71 3.60 -9.34 0.53
C SER A 71 3.21 -8.01 -0.10
N ILE A 72 4.16 -7.38 -0.77
CA ILE A 72 3.88 -6.16 -1.50
C ILE A 72 2.87 -6.46 -2.61
N GLU A 73 2.99 -7.62 -3.22
CA GLU A 73 2.02 -8.00 -4.25
C GLU A 73 0.61 -8.05 -3.68
N TRP A 74 0.45 -8.64 -2.50
CA TRP A 74 -0.87 -8.66 -1.90
C TRP A 74 -1.39 -7.25 -1.63
N LEU A 75 -0.51 -6.39 -1.13
CA LEU A 75 -0.94 -5.01 -0.86
C LEU A 75 -1.44 -4.33 -2.13
N LEU A 76 -0.76 -4.55 -3.24
CA LEU A 76 -1.09 -3.85 -4.48
C LEU A 76 -2.21 -4.51 -5.26
N THR A 77 -2.36 -5.83 -5.17
CA THR A 77 -3.29 -6.55 -6.05
C THR A 77 -4.32 -7.37 -5.31
N GLY A 78 -4.12 -7.64 -4.03
CA GLY A 78 -4.98 -8.53 -3.28
C GLY A 78 -4.71 -10.00 -3.50
N LYS A 79 -3.65 -10.34 -4.24
CA LYS A 79 -3.29 -11.72 -4.52
C LYS A 79 -2.00 -12.08 -3.82
N GLU A 80 -1.94 -13.30 -3.32
CA GLU A 80 -0.75 -13.75 -2.62
C GLU A 80 0.38 -14.07 -3.56
#